data_7a0c530a5a728bab979fffba5e09f1c9
#
_entry.id   7a0c530a5a728bab979fffba5e09f1c9
#
_cell.length_a   1.000
_cell.length_b   1.000
_cell.length_c   1.000
_cell.angle_alpha   90.00
_cell.angle_beta   90.00
_cell.angle_gamma   90.00
#
_symmetry.space_group_name_H-M   'P 1'
#
loop_
_entity.id
_entity.type
_entity.pdbx_description
1 polymer ?
#
loop_
_entity_poly.entity_id
_entity_poly.type
_entity_poly.pdbx_seq_one_letter_code
_entity_poly.pdbx_strand_id
1 'polypeptide(L)'
;MDELERKPVVRNDMYGRLDIYSTFENIDESNLVAELNSALVYHIKNMLQEEFLYWYTRGVQPILNRTKDTREDILNIVQVNLAAEICDFKNGYMLTQPACYTARRKGVQTKLKKLNEYLYRSGKSDADNEVVDWFHRVGKGVLYVEPNDDPEVPFKTYALDPRSAFVVYSLKPGNKPVMGVNFVTTEDGKAMFDVFTERTVYHLSGGFKGKMITPMKGQDFLATAVSIDSQEPNVLGRIPIIEYRYNSVNTACYELAIPLIDELSNLASNACDGIEQFIQTLAIAVNCEFPEDTTVTDIRKAGMIALRSIGENKADFKVLTEQLDQTQTKVLMDSLRDEIFCICAMPNRSDGRNYDTTGAAQLASLGWYQADCSRRNAEDLFRKSNQQFDRIILEILKRKGLLDISANDFELMFTNNETVNVQAKAQAFQTLMAAGLHPELAAAKSGISNDPVKDMKMSEQYLLMRWGNPAEPIGQPKTDIVEEDSNNGEGDTGGSV
;
A
#
# COMPACT_ATOMS: atom_id res chain seq x y z
N MET A 1 17.07 -17.06 27.28
CA MET A 1 16.16 -16.67 26.19
C MET A 1 16.56 -17.54 25.02
N ASP A 2 15.83 -18.63 24.86
CA ASP A 2 16.09 -19.55 23.77
C ASP A 2 15.96 -18.80 22.46
N GLU A 3 16.97 -18.91 21.62
CA GLU A 3 16.94 -18.44 20.25
C GLU A 3 15.70 -19.04 19.59
N LEU A 4 14.71 -18.20 19.37
CA LEU A 4 13.56 -18.55 18.54
C LEU A 4 14.14 -18.97 17.19
N GLU A 5 14.22 -20.26 16.93
CA GLU A 5 14.48 -20.80 15.60
C GLU A 5 13.41 -20.19 14.67
N ARG A 6 13.77 -19.10 14.02
CA ARG A 6 12.94 -18.43 13.01
C ARG A 6 12.96 -19.30 11.75
N LYS A 7 12.19 -20.39 11.79
CA LYS A 7 11.98 -21.19 10.58
C LYS A 7 11.00 -20.41 9.71
N PRO A 8 11.31 -20.13 8.44
CA PRO A 8 10.37 -19.50 7.54
C PRO A 8 9.12 -20.36 7.45
N VAL A 9 7.97 -19.71 7.48
CA VAL A 9 6.69 -20.36 7.24
C VAL A 9 6.73 -20.95 5.84
N VAL A 10 6.41 -22.24 5.70
CA VAL A 10 6.30 -22.84 4.39
C VAL A 10 5.16 -22.17 3.66
N ARG A 11 5.46 -21.62 2.48
CA ARG A 11 4.47 -20.99 1.62
C ARG A 11 3.35 -22.00 1.32
N ASN A 12 2.13 -21.58 1.58
CA ASN A 12 0.96 -22.33 1.13
C ASN A 12 0.78 -22.07 -0.38
N ASP A 13 0.34 -23.06 -1.17
CA ASP A 13 0.17 -22.95 -2.63
C ASP A 13 -0.95 -21.99 -3.07
N MET A 14 -1.62 -21.36 -2.12
CA MET A 14 -2.75 -20.47 -2.36
C MET A 14 -2.30 -19.01 -2.43
N TYR A 15 -2.53 -18.37 -3.58
CA TYR A 15 -2.35 -16.94 -3.76
C TYR A 15 -3.64 -16.19 -3.40
N GLY A 16 -3.49 -15.09 -2.66
CA GLY A 16 -4.60 -14.25 -2.24
C GLY A 16 -5.33 -14.74 -0.99
N ARG A 17 -6.13 -13.86 -0.41
CA ARG A 17 -6.90 -14.13 0.83
C ARG A 17 -8.33 -14.47 0.46
N LEU A 18 -8.88 -15.48 1.14
CA LEU A 18 -10.26 -15.89 0.95
C LEU A 18 -11.22 -14.85 1.56
N ASP A 19 -12.30 -14.59 0.85
CA ASP A 19 -13.45 -13.92 1.44
C ASP A 19 -14.27 -14.98 2.20
N ILE A 20 -14.78 -14.59 3.37
CA ILE A 20 -15.52 -15.48 4.26
C ILE A 20 -17.00 -15.20 4.09
N TYR A 21 -17.77 -16.24 3.84
CA TYR A 21 -19.20 -16.14 3.59
C TYR A 21 -20.01 -16.98 4.57
N SER A 22 -21.21 -16.45 4.91
CA SER A 22 -22.25 -17.17 5.65
C SER A 22 -23.48 -17.34 4.78
N THR A 23 -24.17 -18.47 4.99
CA THR A 23 -25.49 -18.75 4.42
C THR A 23 -26.59 -17.98 5.13
N PHE A 24 -26.35 -17.55 6.36
CA PHE A 24 -27.30 -16.78 7.16
C PHE A 24 -27.20 -15.29 6.86
N GLU A 25 -28.33 -14.63 6.75
CA GLU A 25 -28.41 -13.16 6.59
C GLU A 25 -28.44 -12.43 7.92
N ASN A 26 -28.94 -13.08 8.96
CA ASN A 26 -28.97 -12.58 10.31
C ASN A 26 -28.23 -13.54 11.23
N ILE A 27 -27.30 -13.01 11.97
CA ILE A 27 -26.57 -13.72 12.99
C ILE A 27 -27.16 -13.34 14.34
N ASP A 28 -27.61 -14.33 15.11
CA ASP A 28 -28.17 -14.18 16.44
C ASP A 28 -27.54 -15.19 17.40
N GLU A 29 -27.93 -15.15 18.67
CA GLU A 29 -27.37 -16.01 19.73
C GLU A 29 -27.46 -17.51 19.39
N SER A 30 -28.47 -17.93 18.61
CA SER A 30 -28.72 -19.36 18.30
C SER A 30 -27.72 -19.93 17.28
N ASN A 31 -27.22 -19.11 16.37
CA ASN A 31 -26.32 -19.53 15.29
C ASN A 31 -24.90 -18.94 15.39
N LEU A 32 -24.70 -17.92 16.24
CA LEU A 32 -23.45 -17.14 16.35
C LEU A 32 -22.21 -18.02 16.52
N VAL A 33 -22.21 -18.92 17.51
CA VAL A 33 -21.03 -19.72 17.86
C VAL A 33 -20.68 -20.69 16.71
N ALA A 34 -21.70 -21.26 16.05
CA ALA A 34 -21.47 -22.16 14.91
C ALA A 34 -20.90 -21.40 13.71
N GLU A 35 -21.46 -20.23 13.38
CA GLU A 35 -20.99 -19.40 12.28
C GLU A 35 -19.61 -18.82 12.54
N LEU A 36 -19.35 -18.36 13.77
CA LEU A 36 -18.01 -17.88 14.14
C LEU A 36 -16.96 -18.98 14.01
N ASN A 37 -17.24 -20.19 14.50
CA ASN A 37 -16.31 -21.31 14.37
C ASN A 37 -16.08 -21.69 12.90
N SER A 38 -17.13 -21.69 12.06
CA SER A 38 -17.02 -21.91 10.63
C SER A 38 -16.15 -20.82 9.97
N ALA A 39 -16.37 -19.56 10.31
CA ALA A 39 -15.60 -18.44 9.78
C ALA A 39 -14.12 -18.50 10.20
N LEU A 40 -13.84 -18.89 11.44
CA LEU A 40 -12.47 -19.06 11.96
C LEU A 40 -11.67 -20.10 11.19
N VAL A 41 -12.29 -21.19 10.73
CA VAL A 41 -11.62 -22.22 9.90
C VAL A 41 -11.07 -21.61 8.60
N TYR A 42 -11.82 -20.71 7.96
CA TYR A 42 -11.37 -20.01 6.77
C TYR A 42 -10.36 -18.89 7.10
N HIS A 43 -10.63 -18.14 8.18
CA HIS A 43 -9.75 -17.05 8.59
C HIS A 43 -8.34 -17.53 8.98
N ILE A 44 -8.22 -18.68 9.64
CA ILE A 44 -6.93 -19.27 10.00
C ILE A 44 -6.07 -19.52 8.74
N LYS A 45 -6.67 -19.94 7.63
CA LYS A 45 -5.93 -20.10 6.37
C LYS A 45 -5.40 -18.76 5.85
N ASN A 46 -6.19 -17.70 5.95
CA ASN A 46 -5.76 -16.35 5.61
C ASN A 46 -4.66 -15.88 6.55
N MET A 47 -4.85 -16.03 7.85
CA MET A 47 -3.93 -15.63 8.91
C MET A 47 -2.52 -16.23 8.73
N LEU A 48 -2.42 -17.52 8.38
CA LEU A 48 -1.14 -18.17 8.13
C LEU A 48 -0.40 -17.55 6.93
N GLN A 49 -1.14 -17.15 5.90
CA GLN A 49 -0.56 -16.46 4.74
C GLN A 49 -0.18 -15.03 5.06
N GLU A 50 -1.03 -14.31 5.77
CA GLU A 50 -0.78 -12.95 6.20
C GLU A 50 0.43 -12.87 7.13
N GLU A 51 0.59 -13.86 8.01
CA GLU A 51 1.77 -13.99 8.88
C GLU A 51 3.05 -14.22 8.06
N PHE A 52 3.02 -15.14 7.08
CA PHE A 52 4.14 -15.34 6.18
C PHE A 52 4.53 -14.06 5.44
N LEU A 53 3.57 -13.39 4.81
CA LEU A 53 3.80 -12.17 4.04
C LEU A 53 4.29 -11.01 4.91
N TYR A 54 3.73 -10.86 6.11
CA TYR A 54 4.14 -9.84 7.07
C TYR A 54 5.62 -9.99 7.44
N TRP A 55 6.05 -11.21 7.79
CA TRP A 55 7.44 -11.48 8.13
C TRP A 55 8.36 -11.43 6.94
N TYR A 56 7.88 -11.82 5.74
CA TYR A 56 8.65 -11.75 4.50
C TYR A 56 9.08 -10.31 4.19
N THR A 57 8.17 -9.34 4.31
CA THR A 57 8.51 -7.91 4.14
C THR A 57 9.45 -7.38 5.21
N ARG A 58 9.43 -7.97 6.39
CA ARG A 58 10.33 -7.61 7.51
C ARG A 58 11.69 -8.30 7.45
N GLY A 59 11.95 -9.04 6.38
CA GLY A 59 13.24 -9.66 6.16
C GLY A 59 13.36 -11.10 6.64
N VAL A 60 12.28 -11.74 7.09
CA VAL A 60 12.28 -13.19 7.38
C VAL A 60 11.98 -13.93 6.08
N GLN A 61 13.00 -14.11 5.26
CA GLN A 61 12.89 -14.73 3.94
C GLN A 61 13.56 -16.11 3.91
N PRO A 62 13.19 -16.99 2.96
CA PRO A 62 13.73 -18.35 2.85
C PRO A 62 15.25 -18.43 2.76
N ILE A 63 15.88 -17.42 2.18
CA ILE A 63 17.34 -17.34 2.04
C ILE A 63 18.09 -17.45 3.37
N LEU A 64 17.48 -17.05 4.49
CA LEU A 64 18.10 -17.14 5.82
C LEU A 64 18.36 -18.58 6.27
N ASN A 65 17.66 -19.57 5.67
CA ASN A 65 17.87 -20.98 5.92
C ASN A 65 18.67 -21.68 4.80
N ARG A 66 19.41 -20.91 4.02
CA ARG A 66 20.25 -21.45 2.96
C ARG A 66 21.31 -22.35 3.56
N THR A 67 21.48 -23.54 2.96
CA THR A 67 22.53 -24.52 3.32
C THR A 67 23.31 -24.89 2.05
N LYS A 68 24.53 -25.34 2.22
CA LYS A 68 25.37 -25.85 1.14
C LYS A 68 25.92 -27.21 1.56
N ASP A 69 25.96 -28.13 0.61
CA ASP A 69 26.56 -29.45 0.80
C ASP A 69 28.08 -29.47 0.51
N THR A 70 28.55 -28.45 -0.21
CA THR A 70 29.98 -28.34 -0.63
C THR A 70 30.54 -27.00 -0.15
N ARG A 71 31.72 -27.02 0.45
CA ARG A 71 32.37 -25.82 1.00
C ARG A 71 31.46 -25.07 1.99
N GLU A 72 31.06 -25.76 3.03
CA GLU A 72 30.25 -25.19 4.14
C GLU A 72 30.92 -23.99 4.83
N ASP A 73 32.26 -23.88 4.68
CA ASP A 73 33.07 -22.76 5.17
C ASP A 73 32.82 -21.45 4.38
N ILE A 74 32.23 -21.52 3.19
CA ILE A 74 31.89 -20.35 2.35
C ILE A 74 30.37 -20.32 2.19
N LEU A 75 29.69 -19.70 3.11
CA LEU A 75 28.25 -19.55 3.09
C LEU A 75 27.86 -18.09 3.33
N ASN A 76 27.75 -17.35 2.23
CA ASN A 76 27.27 -15.99 2.28
C ASN A 76 25.75 -15.96 2.15
N ILE A 77 25.09 -15.20 3.01
CA ILE A 77 23.66 -14.96 2.98
C ILE A 77 23.42 -13.50 2.63
N VAL A 78 23.03 -13.25 1.40
CA VAL A 78 22.71 -11.93 0.89
C VAL A 78 21.20 -11.86 0.66
N GLN A 79 20.53 -11.06 1.44
CA GLN A 79 19.09 -10.87 1.34
C GLN A 79 18.79 -9.61 0.54
N VAL A 80 18.00 -9.75 -0.53
CA VAL A 80 17.50 -8.63 -1.33
C VAL A 80 16.02 -8.42 -1.03
N ASN A 81 15.71 -7.53 -0.08
CA ASN A 81 14.33 -7.33 0.38
C ASN A 81 13.57 -6.34 -0.51
N LEU A 82 13.34 -6.69 -1.77
CA LEU A 82 12.54 -5.89 -2.70
C LEU A 82 11.06 -5.83 -2.29
N ALA A 83 10.57 -6.80 -1.52
CA ALA A 83 9.18 -6.81 -1.04
C ALA A 83 8.87 -5.58 -0.18
N ALA A 84 9.78 -5.21 0.73
CA ALA A 84 9.64 -4.00 1.52
C ALA A 84 9.69 -2.73 0.65
N GLU A 85 10.66 -2.66 -0.28
CA GLU A 85 10.79 -1.52 -1.20
C GLU A 85 9.52 -1.29 -2.03
N ILE A 86 8.91 -2.38 -2.53
CA ILE A 86 7.68 -2.33 -3.32
C ILE A 86 6.52 -1.81 -2.47
N CYS A 87 6.36 -2.32 -1.24
CA CYS A 87 5.31 -1.86 -0.33
C CYS A 87 5.47 -0.38 0.03
N ASP A 88 6.67 0.03 0.41
CA ASP A 88 6.94 1.41 0.83
C ASP A 88 6.74 2.40 -0.33
N PHE A 89 7.15 2.01 -1.55
CA PHE A 89 6.85 2.81 -2.74
C PHE A 89 5.36 2.96 -2.98
N LYS A 90 4.60 1.86 -2.95
CA LYS A 90 3.15 1.88 -3.24
C LYS A 90 2.37 2.65 -2.17
N ASN A 91 2.76 2.52 -0.89
CA ASN A 91 2.18 3.30 0.20
C ASN A 91 2.37 4.80 -0.03
N GLY A 92 3.60 5.23 -0.26
CA GLY A 92 3.91 6.64 -0.52
C GLY A 92 3.32 7.17 -1.83
N TYR A 93 3.12 6.30 -2.83
CA TYR A 93 2.55 6.70 -4.12
C TYR A 93 1.03 6.83 -4.08
N MET A 94 0.33 6.04 -3.24
CA MET A 94 -1.12 6.08 -3.11
C MET A 94 -1.59 7.19 -2.16
N LEU A 95 -0.96 7.35 -1.00
CA LEU A 95 -1.32 8.33 0.02
C LEU A 95 -0.21 9.37 0.23
N THR A 96 0.11 10.10 -0.83
CA THR A 96 1.07 11.23 -0.75
C THR A 96 0.53 12.34 0.16
N GLN A 97 -0.78 12.52 0.18
CA GLN A 97 -1.52 13.41 1.06
C GLN A 97 -2.76 12.69 1.58
N PRO A 98 -3.28 13.07 2.77
CA PRO A 98 -4.50 12.52 3.30
C PRO A 98 -5.66 12.64 2.29
N ALA A 99 -6.42 11.56 2.12
CA ALA A 99 -7.61 11.58 1.31
C ALA A 99 -8.65 12.54 1.94
N CYS A 100 -9.30 13.34 1.13
CA CYS A 100 -10.30 14.31 1.59
C CYS A 100 -11.60 14.20 0.82
N TYR A 101 -12.68 14.65 1.44
CA TYR A 101 -13.99 14.70 0.78
C TYR A 101 -14.20 16.02 0.06
N THR A 102 -14.66 15.92 -1.18
CA THR A 102 -15.04 17.07 -2.01
C THR A 102 -16.54 17.05 -2.34
N ALA A 103 -17.11 18.24 -2.56
CA ALA A 103 -18.54 18.39 -2.78
C ALA A 103 -18.90 18.06 -4.25
N ARG A 104 -19.88 17.16 -4.43
CA ARG A 104 -20.51 16.90 -5.74
C ARG A 104 -21.61 17.92 -6.08
N ARG A 105 -22.20 18.58 -5.06
CA ARG A 105 -23.31 19.53 -5.24
C ARG A 105 -22.99 20.90 -4.66
N LYS A 106 -23.54 21.93 -5.25
CA LYS A 106 -23.45 23.30 -4.72
C LYS A 106 -24.20 23.40 -3.38
N GLY A 107 -23.70 24.19 -2.44
CA GLY A 107 -24.34 24.46 -1.15
C GLY A 107 -23.97 23.49 -0.02
N VAL A 108 -23.16 22.47 -0.27
CA VAL A 108 -22.74 21.49 0.75
C VAL A 108 -21.35 21.78 1.33
N GLN A 109 -20.62 22.76 0.79
CA GLN A 109 -19.21 23.05 1.11
C GLN A 109 -18.98 23.30 2.62
N THR A 110 -19.86 24.07 3.28
CA THR A 110 -19.72 24.35 4.72
C THR A 110 -19.89 23.10 5.58
N LYS A 111 -20.87 22.25 5.22
CA LYS A 111 -21.09 20.97 5.90
C LYS A 111 -19.92 20.02 5.69
N LEU A 112 -19.38 20.02 4.48
CA LEU A 112 -18.25 19.17 4.11
C LEU A 112 -16.95 19.59 4.80
N LYS A 113 -16.72 20.90 4.95
CA LYS A 113 -15.59 21.40 5.74
C LYS A 113 -15.66 20.86 7.18
N LYS A 114 -16.84 20.89 7.80
CA LYS A 114 -17.04 20.34 9.14
C LYS A 114 -16.83 18.81 9.18
N LEU A 115 -17.28 18.08 8.14
CA LEU A 115 -17.02 16.63 8.03
C LEU A 115 -15.50 16.33 7.95
N ASN A 116 -14.75 17.06 7.12
CA ASN A 116 -13.30 16.91 7.02
C ASN A 116 -12.59 17.27 8.34
N GLU A 117 -13.08 18.22 9.11
CA GLU A 117 -12.58 18.54 10.46
C GLU A 117 -12.79 17.35 11.43
N TYR A 118 -13.98 16.73 11.41
CA TYR A 118 -14.23 15.53 12.21
C TYR A 118 -13.33 14.36 11.82
N LEU A 119 -13.10 14.13 10.52
CA LEU A 119 -12.21 13.09 10.03
C LEU A 119 -10.76 13.31 10.47
N TYR A 120 -10.28 14.54 10.39
CA TYR A 120 -8.96 14.88 10.86
C TYR A 120 -8.79 14.61 12.36
N ARG A 121 -9.77 15.02 13.18
CA ARG A 121 -9.75 14.81 14.64
C ARG A 121 -9.95 13.36 15.05
N SER A 122 -10.63 12.55 14.23
CA SER A 122 -10.89 11.12 14.51
C SER A 122 -9.69 10.20 14.29
N GLY A 123 -8.56 10.72 13.77
CA GLY A 123 -7.40 9.92 13.40
C GLY A 123 -7.55 9.16 12.08
N LYS A 124 -8.54 9.54 11.23
CA LYS A 124 -8.82 8.82 9.96
C LYS A 124 -7.60 8.77 9.02
N SER A 125 -6.83 9.85 8.95
CA SER A 125 -5.64 9.91 8.09
C SER A 125 -4.59 8.88 8.49
N ASP A 126 -4.32 8.75 9.78
CA ASP A 126 -3.32 7.82 10.29
C ASP A 126 -3.79 6.38 10.13
N ALA A 127 -5.08 6.13 10.44
CA ALA A 127 -5.70 4.83 10.24
C ALA A 127 -5.73 4.41 8.76
N ASP A 128 -5.96 5.35 7.83
CA ASP A 128 -5.90 5.07 6.39
C ASP A 128 -4.50 4.69 5.93
N ASN A 129 -3.47 5.38 6.40
CA ASN A 129 -2.08 5.04 6.09
C ASN A 129 -1.74 3.63 6.56
N GLU A 130 -2.17 3.27 7.75
CA GLU A 130 -1.93 1.93 8.30
C GLU A 130 -2.73 0.85 7.57
N VAL A 131 -4.00 1.10 7.23
CA VAL A 131 -4.83 0.20 6.42
C VAL A 131 -4.24 -0.02 5.03
N VAL A 132 -3.70 1.04 4.40
CA VAL A 132 -3.03 0.95 3.09
C VAL A 132 -1.73 0.18 3.19
N ASP A 133 -0.96 0.35 4.26
CA ASP A 133 0.24 -0.46 4.50
C ASP A 133 -0.12 -1.94 4.65
N TRP A 134 -1.14 -2.27 5.44
CA TRP A 134 -1.62 -3.63 5.59
C TRP A 134 -2.05 -4.26 4.27
N PHE A 135 -2.90 -3.60 3.46
CA PHE A 135 -3.37 -4.24 2.25
C PHE A 135 -2.26 -4.40 1.19
N HIS A 136 -1.24 -3.53 1.16
CA HIS A 136 -0.10 -3.73 0.28
C HIS A 136 0.77 -4.90 0.75
N ARG A 137 0.96 -5.06 2.07
CA ARG A 137 1.82 -6.11 2.64
C ARG A 137 1.17 -7.49 2.65
N VAL A 138 -0.13 -7.57 2.96
CA VAL A 138 -0.81 -8.87 3.15
C VAL A 138 -2.06 -9.06 2.29
N GLY A 139 -2.44 -8.07 1.49
CA GLY A 139 -3.58 -8.13 0.55
C GLY A 139 -4.89 -7.57 1.09
N LYS A 140 -5.05 -7.44 2.40
CA LYS A 140 -6.21 -6.85 3.07
C LYS A 140 -5.77 -5.88 4.17
N GLY A 141 -6.52 -4.80 4.36
CA GLY A 141 -6.44 -3.93 5.52
C GLY A 141 -7.80 -3.87 6.20
N VAL A 142 -7.83 -3.65 7.50
CA VAL A 142 -9.07 -3.63 8.28
C VAL A 142 -9.16 -2.34 9.07
N LEU A 143 -10.31 -1.68 9.00
CA LEU A 143 -10.61 -0.45 9.73
C LEU A 143 -11.74 -0.70 10.73
N TYR A 144 -11.60 -0.20 11.93
CA TYR A 144 -12.64 -0.17 12.96
C TYR A 144 -13.08 1.26 13.23
N VAL A 145 -14.39 1.46 13.34
CA VAL A 145 -15.00 2.76 13.65
C VAL A 145 -15.69 2.66 15.01
N GLU A 146 -15.22 3.42 15.96
CA GLU A 146 -15.76 3.48 17.31
C GLU A 146 -16.58 4.78 17.51
N PRO A 147 -17.85 4.72 17.94
CA PRO A 147 -18.58 5.90 18.37
C PRO A 147 -17.92 6.50 19.61
N ASN A 148 -17.87 7.82 19.70
CA ASN A 148 -17.30 8.52 20.85
C ASN A 148 -18.26 9.60 21.33
N ASP A 149 -18.44 9.77 22.64
CA ASP A 149 -19.42 10.71 23.22
C ASP A 149 -19.04 12.18 23.10
N ASP A 150 -17.77 12.47 22.82
CA ASP A 150 -17.30 13.84 22.61
C ASP A 150 -17.90 14.45 21.31
N PRO A 151 -18.63 15.58 21.41
CA PRO A 151 -19.17 16.24 20.23
C PRO A 151 -18.13 16.81 19.26
N GLU A 152 -16.91 17.07 19.73
CA GLU A 152 -15.80 17.53 18.88
C GLU A 152 -15.13 16.39 18.12
N VAL A 153 -15.19 15.18 18.69
CA VAL A 153 -14.65 13.94 18.09
C VAL A 153 -15.73 12.87 18.17
N PRO A 154 -16.78 12.94 17.34
CA PRO A 154 -17.97 12.11 17.46
C PRO A 154 -17.74 10.60 17.20
N PHE A 155 -16.63 10.26 16.60
CA PHE A 155 -16.16 8.89 16.36
C PHE A 155 -14.64 8.87 16.34
N LYS A 156 -14.05 7.69 16.56
CA LYS A 156 -12.63 7.41 16.39
C LYS A 156 -12.43 6.31 15.35
N THR A 157 -11.28 6.29 14.73
CA THR A 157 -10.93 5.28 13.71
C THR A 157 -9.62 4.62 14.06
N TYR A 158 -9.58 3.30 13.92
CA TYR A 158 -8.41 2.49 14.20
C TYR A 158 -8.17 1.50 13.07
N ALA A 159 -6.94 1.36 12.64
CA ALA A 159 -6.55 0.23 11.83
C ALA A 159 -6.42 -1.00 12.74
N LEU A 160 -6.98 -2.12 12.31
CA LEU A 160 -6.84 -3.40 13.00
C LEU A 160 -5.89 -4.31 12.21
N ASP A 161 -5.21 -5.16 12.96
CA ASP A 161 -4.38 -6.21 12.36
C ASP A 161 -5.27 -7.22 11.62
N PRO A 162 -5.14 -7.39 10.29
CA PRO A 162 -5.96 -8.31 9.51
C PRO A 162 -5.79 -9.77 9.94
N ARG A 163 -4.71 -10.13 10.64
CA ARG A 163 -4.52 -11.46 11.21
C ARG A 163 -5.47 -11.76 12.37
N SER A 164 -6.00 -10.74 13.01
CA SER A 164 -6.91 -10.84 14.15
C SER A 164 -8.29 -10.23 13.91
N ALA A 165 -8.50 -9.58 12.76
CA ALA A 165 -9.77 -8.95 12.43
C ALA A 165 -10.25 -9.30 11.01
N PHE A 166 -11.53 -9.64 10.86
CA PHE A 166 -12.11 -10.01 9.57
C PHE A 166 -13.61 -9.75 9.53
N VAL A 167 -14.16 -9.77 8.31
CA VAL A 167 -15.60 -9.60 8.07
C VAL A 167 -16.14 -10.82 7.36
N VAL A 168 -17.34 -11.25 7.79
CA VAL A 168 -18.11 -12.32 7.14
C VAL A 168 -19.23 -11.68 6.32
N TYR A 169 -19.37 -12.13 5.08
CA TYR A 169 -20.30 -11.61 4.10
C TYR A 169 -21.44 -12.57 3.82
N SER A 170 -22.59 -12.06 3.43
CA SER A 170 -23.71 -12.87 2.92
C SER A 170 -23.34 -13.46 1.55
N LEU A 171 -23.74 -14.71 1.30
CA LEU A 171 -23.65 -15.36 -0.02
C LEU A 171 -24.56 -14.73 -1.08
N LYS A 172 -25.54 -13.88 -0.69
CA LYS A 172 -26.41 -13.21 -1.65
C LYS A 172 -25.68 -12.18 -2.50
N PRO A 173 -26.12 -11.94 -3.75
CA PRO A 173 -25.58 -10.89 -4.58
C PRO A 173 -25.55 -9.54 -3.84
N GLY A 174 -24.40 -8.85 -3.91
CA GLY A 174 -24.15 -7.62 -3.17
C GLY A 174 -23.28 -7.82 -1.92
N ASN A 175 -23.07 -9.07 -1.47
CA ASN A 175 -22.13 -9.45 -0.40
C ASN A 175 -22.21 -8.51 0.81
N LYS A 176 -23.44 -8.34 1.37
CA LYS A 176 -23.64 -7.50 2.56
C LYS A 176 -22.85 -8.10 3.73
N PRO A 177 -22.07 -7.32 4.50
CA PRO A 177 -21.46 -7.81 5.72
C PRO A 177 -22.56 -8.24 6.72
N VAL A 178 -22.40 -9.42 7.32
CA VAL A 178 -23.32 -9.99 8.31
C VAL A 178 -22.72 -10.11 9.70
N MET A 179 -21.38 -10.17 9.78
CA MET A 179 -20.65 -10.28 11.03
C MET A 179 -19.25 -9.66 10.85
N GLY A 180 -18.81 -8.84 11.80
CA GLY A 180 -17.44 -8.35 11.92
C GLY A 180 -16.82 -8.92 13.18
N VAL A 181 -15.60 -9.41 13.11
CA VAL A 181 -14.91 -10.07 14.21
C VAL A 181 -13.57 -9.40 14.44
N ASN A 182 -13.26 -9.13 15.70
CA ASN A 182 -11.92 -8.81 16.16
C ASN A 182 -11.60 -9.69 17.35
N PHE A 183 -10.38 -10.23 17.44
CA PHE A 183 -10.02 -11.08 18.57
C PHE A 183 -8.58 -10.83 19.03
N VAL A 184 -8.37 -11.07 20.30
CA VAL A 184 -7.06 -10.98 20.94
C VAL A 184 -6.75 -12.32 21.61
N THR A 185 -5.55 -12.82 21.42
CA THR A 185 -5.08 -14.05 22.04
C THR A 185 -4.17 -13.72 23.23
N THR A 186 -4.48 -14.26 24.37
CA THR A 186 -3.64 -14.16 25.57
C THR A 186 -2.48 -15.14 25.51
N GLU A 187 -1.44 -14.92 26.33
CA GLU A 187 -0.27 -15.82 26.44
C GLU A 187 -0.66 -17.27 26.82
N ASP A 188 -1.75 -17.43 27.56
CA ASP A 188 -2.28 -18.74 27.96
C ASP A 188 -3.00 -19.49 26.82
N GLY A 189 -3.05 -18.91 25.62
CA GLY A 189 -3.77 -19.48 24.47
C GLY A 189 -5.30 -19.36 24.54
N LYS A 190 -5.82 -18.49 25.43
CA LYS A 190 -7.23 -18.11 25.46
C LYS A 190 -7.45 -16.96 24.46
N ALA A 191 -8.46 -17.09 23.62
CA ALA A 191 -8.88 -16.03 22.72
C ALA A 191 -10.13 -15.33 23.27
N MET A 192 -10.15 -14.02 23.17
CA MET A 192 -11.32 -13.18 23.42
C MET A 192 -11.78 -12.58 22.09
N PHE A 193 -13.05 -12.75 21.77
CA PHE A 193 -13.63 -12.32 20.52
C PHE A 193 -14.66 -11.22 20.77
N ASP A 194 -14.52 -10.12 20.06
CA ASP A 194 -15.56 -9.10 19.90
C ASP A 194 -16.23 -9.30 18.55
N VAL A 195 -17.50 -9.68 18.59
CA VAL A 195 -18.27 -10.00 17.39
C VAL A 195 -19.38 -9.01 17.20
N PHE A 196 -19.32 -8.26 16.13
CA PHE A 196 -20.26 -7.22 15.78
C PHE A 196 -21.25 -7.73 14.75
N THR A 197 -22.53 -7.73 15.09
CA THR A 197 -23.64 -7.92 14.16
C THR A 197 -24.37 -6.61 13.91
N GLU A 198 -25.36 -6.59 13.03
CA GLU A 198 -26.13 -5.37 12.79
C GLU A 198 -26.89 -4.89 14.05
N ARG A 199 -27.28 -5.80 14.96
CA ARG A 199 -28.12 -5.49 16.12
C ARG A 199 -27.41 -5.60 17.46
N THR A 200 -26.44 -6.48 17.57
CA THR A 200 -25.86 -6.87 18.85
C THR A 200 -24.34 -6.98 18.72
N VAL A 201 -23.64 -6.58 19.75
CA VAL A 201 -22.22 -6.87 19.95
C VAL A 201 -22.12 -8.00 20.97
N TYR A 202 -21.39 -9.03 20.64
CA TYR A 202 -21.17 -10.19 21.49
C TYR A 202 -19.70 -10.28 21.90
N HIS A 203 -19.48 -10.52 23.18
CA HIS A 203 -18.16 -10.82 23.71
C HIS A 203 -18.10 -12.32 24.02
N LEU A 204 -17.14 -13.01 23.37
CA LEU A 204 -17.00 -14.46 23.53
C LEU A 204 -15.58 -14.79 23.99
N SER A 205 -15.44 -15.89 24.67
CA SER A 205 -14.15 -16.50 24.97
C SER A 205 -14.03 -17.88 24.36
N GLY A 206 -12.82 -18.23 23.93
CA GLY A 206 -12.55 -19.50 23.30
C GLY A 206 -11.13 -19.98 23.54
N GLY A 207 -10.76 -21.08 22.91
CA GLY A 207 -9.41 -21.62 22.95
C GLY A 207 -8.75 -21.63 21.58
N PHE A 208 -7.44 -21.32 21.56
CA PHE A 208 -6.58 -21.63 20.42
C PHE A 208 -5.78 -22.89 20.74
N LYS A 209 -5.92 -23.93 19.93
CA LYS A 209 -5.00 -25.06 19.96
C LYS A 209 -3.84 -24.74 19.00
N GLY A 210 -2.70 -24.33 19.59
CA GLY A 210 -1.49 -24.00 18.86
C GLY A 210 -0.87 -22.70 19.35
N LYS A 211 0.46 -22.57 19.34
CA LYS A 211 1.13 -21.32 19.65
C LYS A 211 1.10 -20.43 18.43
N MET A 212 0.45 -19.27 18.50
CA MET A 212 0.39 -18.25 17.44
C MET A 212 1.76 -17.65 17.03
N ILE A 213 2.83 -17.94 17.76
CA ILE A 213 4.14 -17.27 17.62
C ILE A 213 5.15 -18.11 16.84
N THR A 214 4.87 -19.35 16.51
CA THR A 214 5.79 -20.21 15.76
C THR A 214 5.22 -20.57 14.39
N PRO A 215 5.97 -20.34 13.30
CA PRO A 215 5.61 -20.84 12.00
C PRO A 215 5.55 -22.36 12.06
N MET A 216 4.35 -22.90 11.97
CA MET A 216 4.12 -24.31 12.23
C MET A 216 4.12 -25.13 10.94
N LYS A 217 4.99 -26.10 10.87
CA LYS A 217 4.85 -27.22 9.95
C LYS A 217 3.62 -28.06 10.35
N GLY A 218 2.56 -27.98 9.53
CA GLY A 218 1.54 -29.03 9.43
C GLY A 218 0.74 -29.38 10.69
N GLN A 219 0.53 -28.44 11.62
CA GLN A 219 -0.38 -28.67 12.75
C GLN A 219 -1.69 -27.92 12.56
N ASP A 220 -2.78 -28.61 12.85
CA ASP A 220 -4.13 -28.09 12.79
C ASP A 220 -4.32 -26.95 13.78
N PHE A 221 -4.32 -25.72 13.30
CA PHE A 221 -4.78 -24.57 14.05
C PHE A 221 -6.30 -24.69 14.19
N LEU A 222 -6.79 -24.80 15.40
CA LEU A 222 -8.20 -24.73 15.69
C LEU A 222 -8.45 -23.63 16.70
N ALA A 223 -9.00 -22.50 16.22
CA ALA A 223 -9.60 -21.51 17.09
C ALA A 223 -11.09 -21.86 17.22
N THR A 224 -11.56 -21.95 18.45
CA THR A 224 -12.96 -22.24 18.73
C THR A 224 -13.49 -21.26 19.75
N ALA A 225 -14.56 -20.54 19.41
CA ALA A 225 -15.35 -19.83 20.39
C ALA A 225 -16.13 -20.86 21.22
N VAL A 226 -15.99 -20.80 22.55
CA VAL A 226 -16.56 -21.81 23.45
C VAL A 226 -17.85 -21.29 24.09
N SER A 227 -17.88 -20.01 24.48
CA SER A 227 -19.00 -19.43 25.21
C SER A 227 -19.21 -17.94 24.90
N ILE A 228 -20.45 -17.50 25.01
CA ILE A 228 -20.81 -16.09 25.03
C ILE A 228 -20.67 -15.62 26.47
N ASP A 229 -19.79 -14.67 26.72
CA ASP A 229 -19.54 -14.11 28.05
C ASP A 229 -20.50 -12.96 28.36
N SER A 230 -20.76 -12.10 27.39
CA SER A 230 -21.72 -10.99 27.49
C SER A 230 -22.23 -10.54 26.12
N GLN A 231 -23.29 -9.78 26.12
CA GLN A 231 -23.83 -9.16 24.91
C GLN A 231 -24.39 -7.77 25.21
N GLU A 232 -24.30 -6.88 24.21
CA GLU A 232 -24.84 -5.53 24.30
C GLU A 232 -25.49 -5.10 22.98
N PRO A 233 -26.46 -4.17 22.99
CA PRO A 233 -27.04 -3.67 21.75
C PRO A 233 -26.02 -2.91 20.90
N ASN A 234 -25.95 -3.22 19.61
CA ASN A 234 -25.16 -2.44 18.68
C ASN A 234 -25.82 -1.09 18.40
N VAL A 235 -25.34 -0.05 19.06
CA VAL A 235 -25.86 1.32 18.95
C VAL A 235 -25.77 1.85 17.51
N LEU A 236 -24.82 1.38 16.70
CA LEU A 236 -24.63 1.83 15.33
C LEU A 236 -25.70 1.29 14.37
N GLY A 237 -26.26 0.10 14.64
CA GLY A 237 -27.12 -0.60 13.70
C GLY A 237 -26.42 -1.03 12.41
N ARG A 238 -25.09 -1.09 12.43
CA ARG A 238 -24.19 -1.48 11.35
C ARG A 238 -22.94 -2.15 11.92
N ILE A 239 -22.27 -2.94 11.11
CA ILE A 239 -21.01 -3.56 11.48
C ILE A 239 -19.89 -2.52 11.35
N PRO A 240 -19.17 -2.20 12.46
CA PRO A 240 -18.17 -1.15 12.49
C PRO A 240 -16.80 -1.56 11.93
N ILE A 241 -16.61 -2.83 11.57
CA ILE A 241 -15.39 -3.38 10.98
C ILE A 241 -15.54 -3.38 9.46
N ILE A 242 -14.55 -2.85 8.77
CA ILE A 242 -14.55 -2.66 7.31
C ILE A 242 -13.27 -3.20 6.73
N GLU A 243 -13.37 -4.11 5.74
CA GLU A 243 -12.22 -4.60 4.99
C GLU A 243 -11.93 -3.73 3.77
N TYR A 244 -10.67 -3.38 3.60
CA TYR A 244 -10.11 -2.72 2.43
C TYR A 244 -9.24 -3.71 1.66
N ARG A 245 -9.27 -3.64 0.34
CA ARG A 245 -8.63 -4.61 -0.56
C ARG A 245 -7.68 -3.91 -1.52
N TYR A 246 -6.52 -4.50 -1.72
CA TYR A 246 -5.61 -4.03 -2.75
C TYR A 246 -6.09 -4.38 -4.16
N ASN A 247 -6.62 -5.59 -4.32
CA ASN A 247 -7.16 -6.08 -5.60
C ASN A 247 -8.33 -7.07 -5.38
N SER A 248 -8.91 -7.57 -6.47
CA SER A 248 -10.10 -8.44 -6.44
C SER A 248 -9.86 -9.81 -5.81
N VAL A 249 -8.63 -10.28 -5.76
CA VAL A 249 -8.24 -11.60 -5.22
C VAL A 249 -7.52 -11.51 -3.89
N ASN A 250 -7.39 -10.31 -3.34
CA ASN A 250 -6.75 -10.02 -2.06
C ASN A 250 -5.28 -10.51 -1.97
N THR A 251 -4.51 -10.40 -3.07
CA THR A 251 -3.07 -10.66 -3.04
C THR A 251 -2.30 -9.44 -2.55
N ALA A 252 -1.18 -9.66 -1.89
CA ALA A 252 -0.22 -8.60 -1.58
C ALA A 252 0.40 -8.02 -2.87
N CYS A 253 0.90 -6.80 -2.82
CA CYS A 253 1.37 -6.09 -4.02
C CYS A 253 2.64 -6.69 -4.65
N TYR A 254 3.37 -7.54 -3.94
CA TYR A 254 4.59 -8.22 -4.38
C TYR A 254 4.46 -9.76 -4.41
N GLU A 255 3.32 -10.30 -3.97
CA GLU A 255 3.14 -11.74 -3.71
C GLU A 255 3.45 -12.61 -4.93
N LEU A 256 3.06 -12.18 -6.12
CA LEU A 256 3.35 -12.89 -7.38
C LEU A 256 4.83 -12.87 -7.76
N ALA A 257 5.60 -11.92 -7.25
CA ALA A 257 7.02 -11.79 -7.52
C ALA A 257 7.92 -12.52 -6.49
N ILE A 258 7.36 -13.11 -5.43
CA ILE A 258 8.13 -13.79 -4.37
C ILE A 258 9.15 -14.80 -4.95
N PRO A 259 8.78 -15.70 -5.90
CA PRO A 259 9.76 -16.66 -6.44
C PRO A 259 10.96 -15.99 -7.11
N LEU A 260 10.74 -14.85 -7.77
CA LEU A 260 11.83 -14.10 -8.42
C LEU A 260 12.69 -13.35 -7.39
N ILE A 261 12.08 -12.83 -6.31
CA ILE A 261 12.82 -12.18 -5.21
C ILE A 261 13.70 -13.19 -4.48
N ASP A 262 13.17 -14.41 -4.24
CA ASP A 262 13.92 -15.49 -3.61
C ASP A 262 15.11 -15.91 -4.49
N GLU A 263 14.91 -16.06 -5.80
CA GLU A 263 15.98 -16.40 -6.74
C GLU A 263 17.02 -15.29 -6.87
N LEU A 264 16.60 -14.03 -6.86
CA LEU A 264 17.53 -12.89 -6.86
C LEU A 264 18.44 -12.90 -5.62
N SER A 265 17.90 -13.24 -4.45
CA SER A 265 18.66 -13.39 -3.21
C SER A 265 19.64 -14.57 -3.27
N ASN A 266 19.22 -15.70 -3.88
CA ASN A 266 20.06 -16.86 -4.12
C ASN A 266 21.23 -16.52 -5.05
N LEU A 267 20.97 -15.84 -6.16
CA LEU A 267 22.02 -15.42 -7.11
C LEU A 267 23.00 -14.44 -6.49
N ALA A 268 22.52 -13.49 -5.72
CA ALA A 268 23.37 -12.54 -4.99
C ALA A 268 24.28 -13.27 -4.00
N SER A 269 23.75 -14.23 -3.26
CA SER A 269 24.51 -15.07 -2.32
C SER A 269 25.55 -15.93 -3.04
N ASN A 270 25.16 -16.56 -4.17
CA ASN A 270 26.07 -17.36 -4.99
C ASN A 270 27.21 -16.52 -5.59
N ALA A 271 26.90 -15.29 -6.01
CA ALA A 271 27.91 -14.36 -6.52
C ALA A 271 28.95 -14.00 -5.44
N CYS A 272 28.51 -13.72 -4.20
CA CYS A 272 29.40 -13.48 -3.06
C CYS A 272 30.24 -14.70 -2.73
N ASP A 273 29.63 -15.91 -2.68
CA ASP A 273 30.36 -17.16 -2.46
C ASP A 273 31.42 -17.40 -3.53
N GLY A 274 31.10 -17.13 -4.81
CA GLY A 274 32.03 -17.26 -5.91
C GLY A 274 33.22 -16.32 -5.78
N ILE A 275 33.00 -15.06 -5.37
CA ILE A 275 34.10 -14.12 -5.13
C ILE A 275 35.01 -14.61 -4.00
N GLU A 276 34.40 -15.06 -2.88
CA GLU A 276 35.13 -15.54 -1.72
C GLU A 276 35.94 -16.81 -2.06
N GLN A 277 35.32 -17.74 -2.81
CA GLN A 277 36.00 -18.94 -3.28
C GLN A 277 37.17 -18.61 -4.22
N PHE A 278 37.03 -17.60 -5.08
CA PHE A 278 38.12 -17.12 -5.95
C PHE A 278 39.25 -16.53 -5.15
N ILE A 279 38.98 -15.75 -4.10
CA ILE A 279 40.01 -15.19 -3.21
C ILE A 279 40.75 -16.31 -2.47
N GLN A 280 40.08 -17.38 -2.11
CA GLN A 280 40.65 -18.52 -1.40
C GLN A 280 41.28 -19.56 -2.32
N THR A 281 41.67 -19.24 -3.52
CA THR A 281 42.23 -20.04 -4.61
C THR A 281 42.64 -21.48 -4.30
N LEU A 282 42.21 -22.40 -5.18
CA LEU A 282 42.59 -23.81 -5.08
C LEU A 282 44.03 -23.97 -5.60
N ALA A 283 44.93 -24.37 -4.71
CA ALA A 283 46.32 -24.69 -5.09
C ALA A 283 46.45 -26.18 -5.42
N ILE A 284 47.02 -26.50 -6.58
CA ILE A 284 47.33 -27.86 -6.95
C ILE A 284 48.85 -28.06 -6.77
N ALA A 285 49.21 -28.99 -5.89
CA ALA A 285 50.58 -29.43 -5.71
C ALA A 285 50.76 -30.78 -6.38
N VAL A 286 51.68 -30.85 -7.34
CA VAL A 286 52.01 -32.07 -8.05
C VAL A 286 53.47 -32.46 -7.74
N ASN A 287 53.69 -33.73 -7.38
CA ASN A 287 54.98 -34.26 -6.98
C ASN A 287 55.64 -33.49 -5.80
N CYS A 288 54.83 -33.10 -4.84
CA CYS A 288 55.24 -32.32 -3.69
C CYS A 288 55.04 -33.11 -2.39
N GLU A 289 56.00 -33.03 -1.49
CA GLU A 289 55.91 -33.53 -0.12
C GLU A 289 55.74 -32.33 0.83
N PHE A 290 54.76 -32.41 1.70
CA PHE A 290 54.53 -31.38 2.74
C PHE A 290 55.33 -31.75 4.01
N PRO A 291 55.83 -30.79 4.79
CA PRO A 291 56.40 -31.06 6.10
C PRO A 291 55.40 -31.79 6.98
N GLU A 292 55.86 -32.77 7.79
CA GLU A 292 55.00 -33.69 8.60
C GLU A 292 54.04 -32.97 9.54
N ASP A 293 54.31 -31.73 9.95
CA ASP A 293 53.51 -30.95 10.89
C ASP A 293 52.60 -29.89 10.21
N THR A 294 52.47 -29.88 8.87
CA THR A 294 51.77 -28.81 8.17
C THR A 294 50.34 -29.23 7.82
N THR A 295 49.36 -28.61 8.45
CA THR A 295 47.94 -28.82 8.10
C THR A 295 47.50 -27.91 6.98
N VAL A 296 46.42 -28.29 6.27
CA VAL A 296 45.82 -27.47 5.20
C VAL A 296 45.40 -26.08 5.73
N THR A 297 45.08 -26.03 7.01
CA THR A 297 44.68 -24.79 7.70
C THR A 297 45.86 -23.82 7.87
N ASP A 298 47.07 -24.38 8.12
CA ASP A 298 48.29 -23.59 8.30
C ASP A 298 48.76 -23.04 6.96
N ILE A 299 48.62 -23.79 5.89
CA ILE A 299 48.89 -23.37 4.52
C ILE A 299 48.01 -22.15 4.14
N ARG A 300 46.74 -22.20 4.47
CA ARG A 300 45.82 -21.07 4.22
C ARG A 300 46.20 -19.83 5.02
N LYS A 301 46.63 -19.97 6.28
CA LYS A 301 46.99 -18.86 7.14
C LYS A 301 48.34 -18.21 6.75
N ALA A 302 49.30 -19.01 6.31
CA ALA A 302 50.63 -18.53 5.99
C ALA A 302 50.73 -17.86 4.61
N GLY A 303 49.81 -18.15 3.67
CA GLY A 303 49.82 -17.61 2.31
C GLY A 303 51.06 -18.06 1.45
N MET A 304 51.94 -18.88 2.01
CA MET A 304 53.13 -19.42 1.35
C MET A 304 53.35 -20.88 1.75
N ILE A 305 53.87 -21.68 0.83
CA ILE A 305 54.19 -23.08 1.03
C ILE A 305 55.64 -23.35 0.62
N ALA A 306 56.39 -24.00 1.51
CA ALA A 306 57.69 -24.59 1.14
C ALA A 306 57.46 -26.04 0.68
N LEU A 307 57.77 -26.36 -0.58
CA LEU A 307 57.58 -27.69 -1.17
C LEU A 307 58.91 -28.38 -1.35
N ARG A 308 58.97 -29.69 -1.07
CA ARG A 308 60.08 -30.54 -1.43
C ARG A 308 59.70 -31.41 -2.63
N SER A 309 60.60 -31.57 -3.59
CA SER A 309 60.43 -32.48 -4.72
C SER A 309 60.52 -33.92 -4.26
N ILE A 310 59.67 -34.79 -4.79
CA ILE A 310 59.72 -36.24 -4.58
C ILE A 310 60.53 -36.85 -5.74
N GLY A 311 61.72 -37.36 -5.43
CA GLY A 311 62.62 -38.00 -6.43
C GLY A 311 63.22 -37.02 -7.44
N GLU A 312 63.47 -37.49 -8.68
CA GLU A 312 64.02 -36.70 -9.77
C GLU A 312 63.05 -35.77 -10.47
N ASN A 313 61.73 -35.87 -10.14
CA ASN A 313 60.65 -35.02 -10.71
C ASN A 313 60.61 -33.67 -10.03
N LYS A 314 60.51 -32.61 -10.82
CA LYS A 314 60.34 -31.25 -10.27
C LYS A 314 58.99 -31.08 -9.61
N ALA A 315 59.02 -30.50 -8.41
CA ALA A 315 57.78 -30.03 -7.78
C ALA A 315 57.13 -28.93 -8.62
N ASP A 316 55.90 -29.09 -8.95
CA ASP A 316 55.10 -28.09 -9.67
C ASP A 316 53.93 -27.66 -8.78
N PHE A 317 53.79 -26.36 -8.58
CA PHE A 317 52.72 -25.75 -7.80
C PHE A 317 51.96 -24.78 -8.69
N LYS A 318 50.71 -25.10 -8.96
CA LYS A 318 49.82 -24.27 -9.77
C LYS A 318 48.69 -23.78 -8.94
N VAL A 319 48.46 -22.49 -8.99
CA VAL A 319 47.24 -21.88 -8.49
C VAL A 319 46.24 -21.86 -9.65
N LEU A 320 45.14 -22.58 -9.51
CA LEU A 320 44.05 -22.49 -10.47
C LEU A 320 43.32 -21.15 -10.25
N THR A 321 43.70 -20.18 -11.06
CA THR A 321 42.97 -18.93 -11.18
C THR A 321 42.03 -19.03 -12.39
N GLU A 322 40.81 -19.45 -12.19
CA GLU A 322 39.80 -19.22 -13.21
C GLU A 322 39.36 -17.75 -13.12
N GLN A 323 39.23 -17.09 -14.26
CA GLN A 323 38.61 -15.76 -14.29
C GLN A 323 37.13 -15.93 -14.00
N LEU A 324 36.69 -15.48 -12.85
CA LEU A 324 35.27 -15.43 -12.50
C LEU A 324 34.59 -14.35 -13.35
N ASP A 325 33.98 -14.75 -14.47
CA ASP A 325 33.19 -13.84 -15.27
C ASP A 325 31.80 -13.67 -14.61
N GLN A 326 31.65 -12.63 -13.82
CA GLN A 326 30.39 -12.30 -13.18
C GLN A 326 29.44 -11.43 -14.05
N THR A 327 29.85 -11.13 -15.28
CA THR A 327 29.07 -10.30 -16.19
C THR A 327 27.70 -10.93 -16.48
N GLN A 328 27.69 -12.24 -16.76
CA GLN A 328 26.43 -12.97 -17.01
C GLN A 328 25.52 -13.03 -15.77
N THR A 329 26.09 -13.23 -14.59
CA THR A 329 25.35 -13.22 -13.32
C THR A 329 24.71 -11.86 -13.08
N LYS A 330 25.45 -10.78 -13.33
CA LYS A 330 24.92 -9.42 -13.21
C LYS A 330 23.78 -9.16 -14.19
N VAL A 331 23.94 -9.54 -15.46
CA VAL A 331 22.89 -9.39 -16.49
C VAL A 331 21.63 -10.15 -16.08
N LEU A 332 21.77 -11.37 -15.54
CA LEU A 332 20.63 -12.15 -15.06
C LEU A 332 19.95 -11.49 -13.85
N MET A 333 20.72 -11.00 -12.88
CA MET A 333 20.19 -10.29 -11.72
C MET A 333 19.43 -9.02 -12.12
N ASP A 334 19.98 -8.24 -13.07
CA ASP A 334 19.34 -7.04 -13.59
C ASP A 334 18.02 -7.41 -14.31
N SER A 335 18.03 -8.46 -15.14
CA SER A 335 16.83 -8.96 -15.82
C SER A 335 15.74 -9.43 -14.84
N LEU A 336 16.11 -10.14 -13.77
CA LEU A 336 15.15 -10.56 -12.74
C LEU A 336 14.56 -9.36 -12.00
N ARG A 337 15.37 -8.36 -11.69
CA ARG A 337 14.89 -7.12 -11.06
C ARG A 337 13.90 -6.38 -11.96
N ASP A 338 14.20 -6.28 -13.25
CA ASP A 338 13.31 -5.63 -14.22
C ASP A 338 11.97 -6.37 -14.32
N GLU A 339 11.97 -7.71 -14.32
CA GLU A 339 10.78 -8.54 -14.34
C GLU A 339 9.96 -8.38 -13.05
N ILE A 340 10.61 -8.35 -11.87
CA ILE A 340 9.97 -8.08 -10.58
C ILE A 340 9.27 -6.72 -10.62
N PHE A 341 9.92 -5.69 -11.13
CA PHE A 341 9.34 -4.35 -11.23
C PHE A 341 8.18 -4.32 -12.21
N CYS A 342 8.26 -5.05 -13.32
CA CYS A 342 7.17 -5.18 -14.29
C CYS A 342 5.93 -5.84 -13.67
N ILE A 343 6.09 -7.01 -13.02
CA ILE A 343 5.01 -7.76 -12.36
C ILE A 343 4.35 -6.91 -11.26
N CYS A 344 5.16 -6.19 -10.48
CA CYS A 344 4.68 -5.37 -9.38
C CYS A 344 4.19 -3.98 -9.82
N ALA A 345 4.18 -3.67 -11.11
CA ALA A 345 3.86 -2.35 -11.65
C ALA A 345 4.65 -1.23 -10.93
N MET A 346 5.97 -1.43 -10.80
CA MET A 346 6.93 -0.46 -10.26
C MET A 346 7.62 0.29 -11.39
N PRO A 347 7.92 1.59 -11.24
CA PRO A 347 8.78 2.28 -12.20
C PRO A 347 10.22 1.80 -12.06
N ASN A 348 10.87 1.49 -13.19
CA ASN A 348 12.27 1.11 -13.21
C ASN A 348 13.15 2.37 -13.09
N ARG A 349 13.80 2.55 -11.93
CA ARG A 349 14.69 3.69 -11.65
C ARG A 349 16.12 3.44 -12.11
N SER A 350 16.48 2.18 -12.40
CA SER A 350 17.85 1.76 -12.71
C SER A 350 18.19 1.93 -14.18
N ASP A 351 17.20 2.13 -15.04
CA ASP A 351 17.41 2.27 -16.46
C ASP A 351 17.98 3.67 -16.77
N GLY A 352 19.27 3.83 -16.46
CA GLY A 352 20.06 5.05 -16.71
C GLY A 352 20.31 5.34 -18.18
N ARG A 353 19.49 4.78 -19.09
CA ARG A 353 19.54 5.16 -20.50
C ARG A 353 19.13 6.60 -20.62
N ASN A 354 20.08 7.44 -20.99
CA ASN A 354 19.83 8.81 -21.43
C ASN A 354 18.96 8.73 -22.70
N TYR A 355 17.65 8.73 -22.50
CA TYR A 355 16.73 8.89 -23.63
C TYR A 355 16.75 10.35 -24.05
N ASP A 356 17.24 10.61 -25.26
CA ASP A 356 17.10 11.89 -25.98
C ASP A 356 15.63 12.16 -26.37
N THR A 357 14.70 11.68 -25.54
CA THR A 357 13.25 11.74 -25.77
C THR A 357 12.59 12.78 -24.86
N THR A 358 11.49 13.33 -25.30
CA THR A 358 10.68 14.27 -24.49
C THR A 358 10.29 13.64 -23.16
N GLY A 359 10.29 14.41 -22.06
CA GLY A 359 10.05 13.92 -20.71
C GLY A 359 8.79 13.03 -20.53
N ALA A 360 7.76 13.20 -21.38
CA ALA A 360 6.57 12.36 -21.37
C ALA A 360 6.83 10.94 -21.90
N ALA A 361 7.62 10.79 -22.97
CA ALA A 361 8.00 9.50 -23.53
C ALA A 361 8.96 8.76 -22.59
N GLN A 362 9.82 9.48 -21.88
CA GLN A 362 10.72 8.93 -20.87
C GLN A 362 9.93 8.39 -19.67
N LEU A 363 8.93 9.11 -19.16
CA LEU A 363 8.07 8.63 -18.08
C LEU A 363 7.26 7.38 -18.48
N ALA A 364 6.79 7.33 -19.74
CA ALA A 364 6.09 6.16 -20.24
C ALA A 364 7.00 4.93 -20.35
N SER A 365 8.23 5.09 -20.82
CA SER A 365 9.20 3.99 -20.97
C SER A 365 9.70 3.42 -19.63
N LEU A 366 9.71 4.24 -18.57
CA LEU A 366 10.14 3.83 -17.23
C LEU A 366 9.04 3.15 -16.39
N GLY A 367 7.88 2.84 -16.95
CA GLY A 367 6.80 2.12 -16.26
C GLY A 367 5.91 2.99 -15.34
N TRP A 368 6.07 4.31 -15.31
CA TRP A 368 5.25 5.19 -14.47
C TRP A 368 3.76 5.14 -14.81
N TYR A 369 3.43 4.93 -16.09
CA TYR A 369 2.04 4.77 -16.53
C TYR A 369 1.39 3.52 -15.93
N GLN A 370 2.12 2.39 -15.85
CA GLN A 370 1.62 1.17 -15.23
C GLN A 370 1.47 1.32 -13.71
N ALA A 371 2.43 2.00 -13.06
CA ALA A 371 2.33 2.34 -11.64
C ALA A 371 1.09 3.19 -11.35
N ASP A 372 0.79 4.17 -12.20
CA ASP A 372 -0.40 5.03 -12.08
C ASP A 372 -1.70 4.24 -12.30
N CYS A 373 -1.76 3.36 -13.29
CA CYS A 373 -2.91 2.48 -13.51
C CYS A 373 -3.14 1.55 -12.30
N SER A 374 -2.07 0.95 -11.76
CA SER A 374 -2.16 0.10 -10.58
C SER A 374 -2.69 0.86 -9.36
N ARG A 375 -2.18 2.08 -9.14
CA ARG A 375 -2.64 2.96 -8.08
C ARG A 375 -4.13 3.31 -8.21
N ARG A 376 -4.58 3.74 -9.41
CA ARG A 376 -5.99 4.09 -9.65
C ARG A 376 -6.93 2.91 -9.38
N ASN A 377 -6.55 1.70 -9.79
CA ASN A 377 -7.33 0.51 -9.49
C ASN A 377 -7.45 0.26 -7.98
N ALA A 378 -6.36 0.44 -7.23
CA ALA A 378 -6.38 0.31 -5.77
C ALA A 378 -7.23 1.41 -5.11
N GLU A 379 -7.15 2.66 -5.58
CA GLU A 379 -7.99 3.77 -5.12
C GLU A 379 -9.48 3.51 -5.35
N ASP A 380 -9.85 2.94 -6.50
CA ASP A 380 -11.25 2.62 -6.81
C ASP A 380 -11.81 1.54 -5.87
N LEU A 381 -11.01 0.53 -5.56
CA LEU A 381 -11.40 -0.47 -4.56
C LEU A 381 -11.45 0.11 -3.15
N PHE A 382 -10.52 1.00 -2.80
CA PHE A 382 -10.56 1.73 -1.55
C PHE A 382 -11.83 2.57 -1.42
N ARG A 383 -12.19 3.35 -2.46
CA ARG A 383 -13.44 4.12 -2.50
C ARG A 383 -14.66 3.24 -2.29
N LYS A 384 -14.68 2.05 -2.90
CA LYS A 384 -15.78 1.09 -2.73
C LYS A 384 -15.93 0.62 -1.29
N SER A 385 -14.84 0.24 -0.64
CA SER A 385 -14.83 -0.13 0.79
C SER A 385 -15.20 1.06 1.68
N ASN A 386 -14.68 2.25 1.35
CA ASN A 386 -14.93 3.48 2.10
C ASN A 386 -16.40 3.91 2.09
N GLN A 387 -17.23 3.46 1.13
CA GLN A 387 -18.67 3.69 1.16
C GLN A 387 -19.36 3.06 2.38
N GLN A 388 -18.80 1.98 2.95
CA GLN A 388 -19.31 1.41 4.20
C GLN A 388 -18.96 2.32 5.37
N PHE A 389 -17.75 2.83 5.41
CA PHE A 389 -17.29 3.83 6.37
C PHE A 389 -18.19 5.08 6.33
N ASP A 390 -18.44 5.62 5.15
CA ASP A 390 -19.29 6.81 4.97
C ASP A 390 -20.68 6.60 5.57
N ARG A 391 -21.29 5.43 5.34
CA ARG A 391 -22.61 5.11 5.89
C ARG A 391 -22.62 5.02 7.41
N ILE A 392 -21.54 4.52 8.02
CA ILE A 392 -21.40 4.42 9.48
C ILE A 392 -21.25 5.81 10.08
N ILE A 393 -20.32 6.62 9.59
CA ILE A 393 -20.07 7.95 10.16
C ILE A 393 -21.26 8.89 9.98
N LEU A 394 -21.93 8.83 8.84
CA LEU A 394 -23.13 9.63 8.60
C LEU A 394 -24.25 9.26 9.57
N GLU A 395 -24.41 7.97 9.88
CA GLU A 395 -25.38 7.52 10.88
C GLU A 395 -25.04 8.03 12.28
N ILE A 396 -23.76 7.99 12.68
CA ILE A 396 -23.27 8.54 13.96
C ILE A 396 -23.57 10.04 14.03
N LEU A 397 -23.15 10.80 13.00
CA LEU A 397 -23.31 12.25 12.97
C LEU A 397 -24.78 12.69 12.96
N LYS A 398 -25.63 11.94 12.26
CA LYS A 398 -27.07 12.20 12.22
C LYS A 398 -27.74 11.91 13.56
N ARG A 399 -27.43 10.79 14.21
CA ARG A 399 -27.98 10.43 15.53
C ARG A 399 -27.60 11.45 16.61
N LYS A 400 -26.35 11.96 16.53
CA LYS A 400 -25.85 13.03 17.42
C LYS A 400 -26.39 14.42 17.07
N GLY A 401 -27.15 14.59 15.97
CA GLY A 401 -27.63 15.89 15.50
C GLY A 401 -26.54 16.86 15.06
N LEU A 402 -25.33 16.39 14.78
CA LEU A 402 -24.16 17.21 14.47
C LEU A 402 -24.08 17.61 12.99
N LEU A 403 -24.45 16.69 12.10
CA LEU A 403 -24.38 16.89 10.66
C LEU A 403 -25.42 16.03 9.94
N ASP A 404 -26.19 16.64 9.04
CA ASP A 404 -27.11 15.95 8.15
C ASP A 404 -26.70 16.22 6.70
N ILE A 405 -26.04 15.23 6.09
CA ILE A 405 -25.52 15.23 4.73
C ILE A 405 -25.71 13.84 4.13
N SER A 406 -25.97 13.76 2.83
CA SER A 406 -26.11 12.48 2.14
C SER A 406 -24.79 12.01 1.56
N ALA A 407 -24.54 10.68 1.53
CA ALA A 407 -23.37 10.11 0.87
C ALA A 407 -23.28 10.45 -0.64
N ASN A 408 -24.40 10.85 -1.26
CA ASN A 408 -24.41 11.27 -2.67
C ASN A 408 -23.95 12.73 -2.89
N ASP A 409 -23.79 13.49 -1.81
CA ASP A 409 -23.47 14.92 -1.90
C ASP A 409 -21.95 15.18 -1.98
N PHE A 410 -21.15 14.16 -1.70
CA PHE A 410 -19.69 14.26 -1.67
C PHE A 410 -19.01 13.02 -2.29
N GLU A 411 -17.73 13.12 -2.52
CA GLU A 411 -16.87 12.03 -2.96
C GLU A 411 -15.50 12.09 -2.31
N LEU A 412 -14.90 10.91 -2.12
CA LEU A 412 -13.54 10.78 -1.62
C LEU A 412 -12.55 11.06 -2.76
N MET A 413 -11.68 12.04 -2.55
CA MET A 413 -10.63 12.43 -3.47
C MET A 413 -9.27 12.10 -2.89
N PHE A 414 -8.43 11.48 -3.73
CA PHE A 414 -7.01 11.31 -3.46
C PHE A 414 -6.26 12.46 -4.12
N THR A 415 -5.52 13.21 -3.32
CA THR A 415 -4.67 14.29 -3.83
C THR A 415 -3.31 13.69 -4.14
N ASN A 416 -3.09 13.39 -5.39
CA ASN A 416 -1.83 12.83 -5.85
C ASN A 416 -0.96 13.94 -6.42
N ASN A 417 0.28 14.00 -5.98
CA ASN A 417 1.31 14.73 -6.71
C ASN A 417 1.60 13.93 -7.99
N GLU A 418 0.80 14.18 -9.03
CA GLU A 418 1.10 13.60 -10.33
C GLU A 418 2.51 14.06 -10.72
N THR A 419 3.42 13.11 -10.87
CA THR A 419 4.77 13.34 -11.45
C THR A 419 4.66 13.75 -12.94
N VAL A 420 3.43 14.00 -13.36
CA VAL A 420 3.15 14.39 -14.74
C VAL A 420 3.67 15.80 -14.95
N ASN A 421 4.53 15.91 -15.92
CA ASN A 421 5.06 17.18 -16.40
C ASN A 421 3.91 18.16 -16.67
N VAL A 422 3.61 19.02 -15.68
CA VAL A 422 2.57 20.07 -15.77
C VAL A 422 2.79 20.90 -17.03
N GLN A 423 4.06 21.08 -17.42
CA GLN A 423 4.44 21.75 -18.65
C GLN A 423 3.96 21.00 -19.89
N ALA A 424 4.10 19.68 -19.94
CA ALA A 424 3.60 18.87 -21.07
C ALA A 424 2.07 18.91 -21.15
N LYS A 425 1.36 18.85 -20.02
CA LYS A 425 -0.10 19.01 -19.99
C LYS A 425 -0.52 20.40 -20.44
N ALA A 426 0.18 21.45 -20.00
CA ALA A 426 -0.08 22.82 -20.40
C ALA A 426 0.19 23.01 -21.91
N GLN A 427 1.27 22.45 -22.45
CA GLN A 427 1.55 22.44 -23.89
C GLN A 427 0.49 21.68 -24.69
N ALA A 428 0.08 20.50 -24.22
CA ALA A 428 -1.00 19.73 -24.83
C ALA A 428 -2.32 20.53 -24.85
N PHE A 429 -2.68 21.16 -23.72
CA PHE A 429 -3.84 22.03 -23.63
C PHE A 429 -3.76 23.19 -24.64
N GLN A 430 -2.63 23.89 -24.68
CA GLN A 430 -2.39 24.98 -25.60
C GLN A 430 -2.50 24.53 -27.06
N THR A 431 -1.93 23.36 -27.41
CA THR A 431 -1.98 22.79 -28.76
C THR A 431 -3.42 22.42 -29.14
N LEU A 432 -4.19 21.82 -28.23
CA LEU A 432 -5.60 21.47 -28.47
C LEU A 432 -6.48 22.72 -28.63
N MET A 433 -6.21 23.78 -27.85
CA MET A 433 -6.88 25.07 -28.01
C MET A 433 -6.53 25.73 -29.33
N ALA A 434 -5.27 25.70 -29.76
CA ALA A 434 -4.82 26.21 -31.03
C ALA A 434 -5.42 25.44 -32.21
N ALA A 435 -5.72 24.14 -32.05
CA ALA A 435 -6.43 23.31 -33.02
C ALA A 435 -7.94 23.56 -33.06
N GLY A 436 -8.48 24.49 -32.26
CA GLY A 436 -9.88 24.87 -32.25
C GLY A 436 -10.79 24.01 -31.37
N LEU A 437 -10.26 23.19 -30.46
CA LEU A 437 -11.09 22.47 -29.49
C LEU A 437 -11.68 23.43 -28.45
N HIS A 438 -12.93 23.14 -28.02
CA HIS A 438 -13.55 23.86 -26.91
C HIS A 438 -12.70 23.74 -25.64
N PRO A 439 -12.55 24.82 -24.85
CA PRO A 439 -11.68 24.83 -23.67
C PRO A 439 -11.93 23.68 -22.67
N GLU A 440 -13.21 23.34 -22.39
CA GLU A 440 -13.57 22.22 -21.52
C GLU A 440 -13.09 20.88 -22.07
N LEU A 441 -13.22 20.66 -23.40
CA LEU A 441 -12.74 19.43 -24.04
C LEU A 441 -11.22 19.38 -24.11
N ALA A 442 -10.57 20.51 -24.36
CA ALA A 442 -9.11 20.61 -24.37
C ALA A 442 -8.54 20.33 -22.97
N ALA A 443 -9.15 20.88 -21.91
CA ALA A 443 -8.75 20.62 -20.53
C ALA A 443 -8.96 19.16 -20.13
N ALA A 444 -10.09 18.55 -20.52
CA ALA A 444 -10.37 17.15 -20.28
C ALA A 444 -9.36 16.22 -20.98
N LYS A 445 -9.06 16.48 -22.27
CA LYS A 445 -8.15 15.65 -23.07
C LYS A 445 -6.67 15.83 -22.70
N SER A 446 -6.27 17.03 -22.29
CA SER A 446 -4.90 17.29 -21.83
C SER A 446 -4.64 16.77 -20.41
N GLY A 447 -5.70 16.49 -19.65
CA GLY A 447 -5.60 16.08 -18.25
C GLY A 447 -5.03 17.17 -17.33
N ILE A 448 -5.12 18.45 -17.73
CA ILE A 448 -4.64 19.58 -16.92
C ILE A 448 -5.57 19.89 -15.75
N SER A 449 -6.83 19.46 -15.84
CA SER A 449 -7.87 19.69 -14.85
C SER A 449 -8.59 18.38 -14.51
N ASN A 450 -8.90 18.19 -13.23
CA ASN A 450 -9.70 17.07 -12.74
C ASN A 450 -11.21 17.31 -12.88
N ASP A 451 -11.64 18.58 -12.92
CA ASP A 451 -13.01 19.01 -13.22
C ASP A 451 -13.00 20.13 -14.26
N PRO A 452 -12.86 19.78 -15.56
CA PRO A 452 -12.72 20.75 -16.63
C PRO A 452 -13.85 21.76 -16.72
N VAL A 453 -15.09 21.34 -16.43
CA VAL A 453 -16.27 22.22 -16.50
C VAL A 453 -16.24 23.28 -15.41
N LYS A 454 -15.89 22.89 -14.18
CA LYS A 454 -15.81 23.81 -13.04
C LYS A 454 -14.63 24.77 -13.18
N ASP A 455 -13.47 24.24 -13.53
CA ASP A 455 -12.24 25.04 -13.62
C ASP A 455 -12.31 26.04 -14.79
N MET A 456 -12.91 25.66 -15.92
CA MET A 456 -13.14 26.57 -17.04
C MET A 456 -14.13 27.68 -16.68
N LYS A 457 -15.22 27.39 -15.94
CA LYS A 457 -16.15 28.42 -15.46
C LYS A 457 -15.50 29.39 -14.47
N MET A 458 -14.66 28.87 -13.56
CA MET A 458 -13.89 29.72 -12.64
C MET A 458 -12.89 30.58 -13.40
N SER A 459 -12.23 30.03 -14.43
CA SER A 459 -11.28 30.74 -15.28
C SER A 459 -11.99 31.82 -16.12
N GLU A 460 -13.18 31.55 -16.63
CA GLU A 460 -14.01 32.51 -17.37
C GLU A 460 -14.36 33.71 -16.46
N GLN A 461 -14.82 33.44 -15.25
CA GLN A 461 -15.10 34.50 -14.27
C GLN A 461 -13.88 35.37 -13.97
N TYR A 462 -12.72 34.73 -13.77
CA TYR A 462 -11.46 35.44 -13.52
C TYR A 462 -11.02 36.28 -14.74
N LEU A 463 -11.16 35.74 -15.94
CA LEU A 463 -10.84 36.44 -17.19
C LEU A 463 -11.76 37.63 -17.40
N LEU A 464 -13.07 37.49 -17.14
CA LEU A 464 -14.04 38.59 -17.19
C LEU A 464 -13.71 39.71 -16.17
N MET A 465 -13.31 39.35 -14.95
CA MET A 465 -12.88 40.34 -13.96
C MET A 465 -11.59 41.06 -14.36
N ARG A 466 -10.64 40.36 -14.99
CA ARG A 466 -9.33 40.92 -15.32
C ARG A 466 -9.27 41.68 -16.62
N TRP A 467 -10.02 41.23 -17.66
CA TRP A 467 -9.92 41.71 -19.05
C TRP A 467 -11.19 42.36 -19.55
N GLY A 468 -12.29 42.34 -18.78
CA GLY A 468 -13.60 42.79 -19.23
C GLY A 468 -14.31 41.80 -20.16
N ASN A 469 -15.54 42.14 -20.57
CA ASN A 469 -16.32 41.31 -21.47
C ASN A 469 -15.77 41.42 -22.91
N PRO A 470 -15.33 40.34 -23.55
CA PRO A 470 -14.81 40.37 -24.91
C PRO A 470 -15.87 40.77 -25.97
N ALA A 471 -17.15 40.82 -25.62
CA ALA A 471 -18.24 41.32 -26.45
C ALA A 471 -18.37 42.85 -26.48
N GLU A 472 -17.64 43.59 -25.59
CA GLU A 472 -17.58 45.05 -25.66
C GLU A 472 -16.44 45.47 -26.57
N PRO A 473 -16.67 46.34 -27.58
CA PRO A 473 -15.61 46.79 -28.49
C PRO A 473 -14.55 47.54 -27.67
N ILE A 474 -13.30 47.11 -27.79
CA ILE A 474 -12.12 47.78 -27.21
C ILE A 474 -12.04 49.16 -27.86
N GLY A 475 -12.46 50.21 -27.17
CA GLY A 475 -12.27 51.55 -27.71
C GLY A 475 -13.25 52.65 -27.29
N GLN A 476 -13.85 52.60 -26.12
CA GLN A 476 -14.40 53.86 -25.55
C GLN A 476 -13.85 54.07 -24.17
N PRO A 477 -13.16 55.21 -23.89
CA PRO A 477 -12.80 55.58 -22.53
C PRO A 477 -14.09 55.84 -21.77
N LYS A 478 -14.25 55.19 -20.60
CA LYS A 478 -15.32 55.52 -19.67
C LYS A 478 -15.17 57.00 -19.29
N THR A 479 -16.06 57.80 -19.78
CA THR A 479 -16.30 59.13 -19.24
C THR A 479 -16.90 58.92 -17.84
N ASP A 480 -16.16 59.26 -16.82
CA ASP A 480 -16.67 59.39 -15.49
C ASP A 480 -17.83 60.36 -15.47
N ILE A 481 -19.04 59.88 -15.32
CA ILE A 481 -20.20 60.71 -15.03
C ILE A 481 -20.02 61.09 -13.55
N VAL A 482 -19.52 62.32 -13.36
CA VAL A 482 -19.63 63.01 -12.07
C VAL A 482 -21.12 63.33 -11.93
N GLU A 483 -21.84 62.70 -11.06
CA GLU A 483 -23.18 63.14 -10.62
C GLU A 483 -22.98 64.46 -9.86
N GLU A 484 -23.36 65.59 -10.56
CA GLU A 484 -23.59 66.89 -9.90
C GLU A 484 -24.86 66.75 -9.05
N ASP A 485 -24.66 66.80 -7.76
CA ASP A 485 -25.71 67.04 -6.78
C ASP A 485 -26.35 68.40 -7.02
N SER A 486 -27.57 68.39 -7.59
CA SER A 486 -28.44 69.57 -7.63
C SER A 486 -29.03 69.77 -6.24
N ASN A 487 -28.46 70.72 -5.46
CA ASN A 487 -29.15 71.26 -4.29
C ASN A 487 -29.45 72.76 -4.50
N ASN A 488 -30.73 73.05 -4.51
CA ASN A 488 -31.34 74.39 -4.55
C ASN A 488 -30.81 75.28 -3.44
N GLY A 489 -30.63 76.54 -3.77
CA GLY A 489 -30.50 77.63 -2.79
C GLY A 489 -30.67 78.98 -3.46
N GLU A 490 -31.87 79.49 -3.34
CA GLU A 490 -32.30 80.86 -3.69
C GLU A 490 -31.42 81.93 -3.04
N GLY A 491 -31.32 83.09 -3.68
CA GLY A 491 -31.09 84.33 -3.00
C GLY A 491 -30.13 85.28 -3.70
N ASP A 492 -30.64 86.16 -4.43
CA ASP A 492 -30.78 87.63 -4.31
C ASP A 492 -29.58 88.49 -4.64
N THR A 493 -29.93 89.39 -5.58
CA THR A 493 -29.56 90.82 -5.74
C THR A 493 -28.09 91.25 -5.90
N GLY A 494 -27.95 91.97 -6.96
CA GLY A 494 -27.43 93.37 -6.84
C GLY A 494 -26.11 93.71 -7.54
N GLY A 495 -26.24 94.45 -8.61
CA GLY A 495 -25.63 95.76 -8.69
C GLY A 495 -24.27 95.89 -9.43
N SER A 496 -24.43 96.52 -10.54
CA SER A 496 -23.62 97.64 -11.01
C SER A 496 -22.05 97.56 -11.05
N VAL A 497 -21.47 97.58 -12.11
CA VAL A 497 -20.93 98.66 -12.97
C VAL A 497 -20.20 98.04 -14.15
#